data_5fbe729abc1ede1e031f654b5a54a3ce
#
_entry.id   5fbe729abc1ede1e031f654b5a54a3ce
#
_cell.length_a   1.000
_cell.length_b   1.000
_cell.length_c   1.000
_cell.angle_alpha   90.00
_cell.angle_beta   90.00
_cell.angle_gamma   90.00
#
_symmetry.space_group_name_H-M   'P 1'
#
loop_
_entity.id
_entity.type
_entity.pdbx_description
1 polymer ?
#
loop_
_entity_poly.entity_id
_entity_poly.type
_entity_poly.pdbx_seq_one_letter_code
_entity_poly.pdbx_strand_id
1 'polypeptide(L)'
;MADAPALDVLYEDNHCLAVAKPAGVPSTHFDGGDETIDRAVKDYLKAKYAKPGNVFLGIVHRLDKPTSGVLLFARTSKAAARLAEQFRDGAVEKVYWAVVEGDLDKSAGTLEDWLRKDREAGRVEVVEPRTPGSRQALLHFQRRAGHGGLTWLEVRPQTGRTHQLRVQLAHRRHPVVGDFKYGSEQPFPAGIALHARSLTFLHPTRHEPITLTAELPHTWRGRFAFLLREAAR
;
A
#
# COMPACT_ATOMS: atom_id res chain seq x y z
N MET A 1 -26.18 -12.38 5.84
CA MET A 1 -24.82 -12.04 6.29
C MET A 1 -23.96 -12.13 5.03
N ALA A 2 -23.33 -11.04 4.61
CA ALA A 2 -22.40 -11.10 3.47
C ALA A 2 -21.22 -11.98 3.91
N ASP A 3 -20.90 -13.00 3.12
CA ASP A 3 -19.69 -13.82 3.33
C ASP A 3 -18.47 -12.90 3.42
N ALA A 4 -17.72 -13.00 4.52
CA ALA A 4 -16.45 -12.31 4.63
C ALA A 4 -15.58 -12.65 3.41
N PRO A 5 -14.97 -11.66 2.73
CA PRO A 5 -14.18 -11.92 1.55
C PRO A 5 -13.09 -12.95 1.90
N ALA A 6 -13.00 -14.01 1.11
CA ALA A 6 -11.99 -15.05 1.28
C ALA A 6 -10.61 -14.38 1.37
N LEU A 7 -9.90 -14.61 2.48
CA LEU A 7 -8.58 -14.02 2.73
C LEU A 7 -7.56 -14.63 1.78
N ASP A 8 -6.99 -13.83 0.90
CA ASP A 8 -5.92 -14.25 -0.02
C ASP A 8 -4.58 -14.22 0.72
N VAL A 9 -4.13 -15.38 1.22
CA VAL A 9 -2.90 -15.54 2.01
C VAL A 9 -1.71 -15.75 1.08
N LEU A 10 -0.80 -14.77 1.06
CA LEU A 10 0.43 -14.80 0.25
C LEU A 10 1.58 -15.55 0.93
N TYR A 11 1.63 -15.50 2.25
CA TYR A 11 2.67 -16.13 3.05
C TYR A 11 2.19 -16.38 4.46
N GLU A 12 2.59 -17.51 5.03
CA GLU A 12 2.29 -17.83 6.43
C GLU A 12 3.35 -18.74 7.02
N ASP A 13 3.87 -18.36 8.18
CA ASP A 13 4.65 -19.22 9.06
C ASP A 13 4.36 -18.90 10.55
N ASN A 14 5.18 -19.40 11.48
CA ASN A 14 4.99 -19.16 12.92
C ASN A 14 5.20 -17.72 13.35
N HIS A 15 5.84 -16.88 12.53
CA HIS A 15 6.28 -15.52 12.88
C HIS A 15 5.60 -14.44 12.04
N CYS A 16 5.27 -14.75 10.80
CA CYS A 16 4.73 -13.81 9.82
C CYS A 16 3.46 -14.35 9.15
N LEU A 17 2.57 -13.45 8.77
CA LEU A 17 1.48 -13.70 7.86
C LEU A 17 1.32 -12.50 6.93
N ALA A 18 1.22 -12.75 5.63
CA ALA A 18 0.96 -11.72 4.66
C ALA A 18 -0.24 -12.08 3.79
N VAL A 19 -1.00 -11.06 3.41
CA VAL A 19 -2.20 -11.19 2.59
C VAL A 19 -2.20 -10.21 1.44
N ALA A 20 -2.91 -10.52 0.37
CA ALA A 20 -3.28 -9.56 -0.65
C ALA A 20 -4.53 -8.79 -0.18
N LYS A 21 -4.32 -7.59 0.37
CA LYS A 21 -5.42 -6.73 0.80
C LYS A 21 -6.22 -6.24 -0.41
N PRO A 22 -7.53 -6.43 -0.46
CA PRO A 22 -8.37 -5.80 -1.48
C PRO A 22 -8.45 -4.29 -1.25
N ALA A 23 -8.73 -3.53 -2.31
CA ALA A 23 -9.10 -2.12 -2.19
C ALA A 23 -10.46 -1.98 -1.50
N GLY A 24 -10.68 -0.85 -0.81
CA GLY A 24 -11.95 -0.57 -0.12
C GLY A 24 -12.04 -1.10 1.31
N VAL A 25 -11.19 -2.05 1.72
CA VAL A 25 -11.16 -2.60 3.09
C VAL A 25 -10.03 -1.95 3.90
N PRO A 26 -10.29 -1.44 5.12
CA PRO A 26 -9.24 -0.88 5.99
C PRO A 26 -8.24 -1.94 6.44
N SER A 27 -6.98 -1.55 6.63
CA SER A 27 -5.93 -2.45 7.13
C SER A 27 -6.15 -2.84 8.58
N THR A 28 -6.63 -1.89 9.39
CA THR A 28 -6.79 -2.06 10.84
C THR A 28 -8.07 -1.38 11.32
N HIS A 29 -8.55 -1.81 12.48
CA HIS A 29 -9.71 -1.23 13.13
C HIS A 29 -9.55 0.28 13.37
N PHE A 30 -10.62 1.01 13.13
CA PHE A 30 -10.84 2.40 13.53
C PHE A 30 -12.32 2.54 13.96
N ASP A 31 -12.68 3.62 14.61
CA ASP A 31 -13.98 3.82 15.28
C ASP A 31 -15.23 3.79 14.37
N GLY A 32 -15.13 3.28 13.14
CA GLY A 32 -16.21 3.24 12.15
C GLY A 32 -16.98 1.93 12.01
N GLY A 33 -16.64 0.88 12.77
CA GLY A 33 -17.39 -0.40 12.74
C GLY A 33 -17.20 -1.25 11.47
N ASP A 34 -16.43 -0.81 10.49
CA ASP A 34 -16.15 -1.56 9.26
C ASP A 34 -15.39 -2.88 9.55
N GLU A 35 -15.63 -3.87 8.72
CA GLU A 35 -14.80 -5.07 8.66
C GLU A 35 -13.38 -4.70 8.22
N THR A 36 -12.36 -5.22 8.89
CA THR A 36 -10.96 -4.86 8.66
C THR A 36 -10.10 -6.09 8.41
N ILE A 37 -8.99 -5.92 7.66
CA ILE A 37 -8.12 -7.04 7.32
C ILE A 37 -7.49 -7.66 8.59
N ASP A 38 -7.11 -6.86 9.58
CA ASP A 38 -6.54 -7.41 10.82
C ASP A 38 -7.55 -8.28 11.59
N ARG A 39 -8.84 -7.96 11.55
CA ARG A 39 -9.90 -8.79 12.13
C ARG A 39 -10.07 -10.08 11.32
N ALA A 40 -10.20 -10.01 10.01
CA ALA A 40 -10.31 -11.17 9.14
C ALA A 40 -9.10 -12.13 9.30
N VAL A 41 -7.89 -11.59 9.43
CA VAL A 41 -6.67 -12.38 9.69
C VAL A 41 -6.72 -13.07 11.07
N LYS A 42 -7.17 -12.37 12.11
CA LYS A 42 -7.33 -12.97 13.45
C LYS A 42 -8.35 -14.10 13.45
N ASP A 43 -9.47 -13.92 12.77
CA ASP A 43 -10.54 -14.93 12.66
C ASP A 43 -10.06 -16.15 11.87
N TYR A 44 -9.34 -15.92 10.76
CA TYR A 44 -8.68 -16.99 9.98
C TYR A 44 -7.70 -17.80 10.85
N LEU A 45 -6.81 -17.13 11.60
CA LEU A 45 -5.84 -17.81 12.47
C LEU A 45 -6.53 -18.54 13.62
N LYS A 46 -7.60 -17.98 14.16
CA LYS A 46 -8.39 -18.60 15.24
C LYS A 46 -9.05 -19.88 14.73
N ALA A 47 -9.68 -19.85 13.57
CA ALA A 47 -10.33 -21.01 12.96
C ALA A 47 -9.30 -22.08 12.56
N LYS A 48 -8.25 -21.70 11.82
CA LYS A 48 -7.22 -22.63 11.31
C LYS A 48 -6.50 -23.40 12.41
N TYR A 49 -6.21 -22.75 13.54
CA TYR A 49 -5.45 -23.35 14.63
C TYR A 49 -6.30 -23.71 15.86
N ALA A 50 -7.62 -23.68 15.76
CA ALA A 50 -8.56 -23.98 16.83
C ALA A 50 -8.22 -23.25 18.16
N LYS A 51 -7.80 -21.97 18.09
CA LYS A 51 -7.34 -21.24 19.27
C LYS A 51 -8.52 -20.85 20.15
N PRO A 52 -8.51 -21.21 21.46
CA PRO A 52 -9.65 -20.95 22.35
C PRO A 52 -9.78 -19.49 22.79
N GLY A 53 -8.73 -18.67 22.62
CA GLY A 53 -8.67 -17.29 23.13
C GLY A 53 -8.43 -16.25 22.05
N ASN A 54 -7.93 -15.09 22.48
CA ASN A 54 -7.53 -14.02 21.57
C ASN A 54 -6.26 -14.38 20.80
N VAL A 55 -6.26 -14.03 19.51
CA VAL A 55 -5.10 -14.21 18.63
C VAL A 55 -4.29 -12.93 18.63
N PHE A 56 -3.00 -13.03 19.00
CA PHE A 56 -2.07 -11.91 18.83
C PHE A 56 -1.81 -11.69 17.33
N LEU A 57 -1.87 -10.43 16.91
CA LEU A 57 -1.49 -9.97 15.57
C LEU A 57 -0.81 -8.61 15.68
N GLY A 58 0.48 -8.55 15.37
CA GLY A 58 1.28 -7.32 15.36
C GLY A 58 1.14 -6.58 14.06
N ILE A 59 0.71 -5.32 14.13
CA ILE A 59 0.58 -4.41 12.98
C ILE A 59 1.91 -3.70 12.77
N VAL A 60 2.64 -4.04 11.73
CA VAL A 60 3.99 -3.48 11.45
C VAL A 60 3.98 -2.39 10.37
N HIS A 61 2.99 -2.41 9.50
CA HIS A 61 2.69 -1.34 8.53
C HIS A 61 1.21 -1.35 8.15
N ARG A 62 0.79 -0.40 7.34
CA ARG A 62 -0.60 -0.28 6.86
C ARG A 62 -0.63 0.15 5.40
N LEU A 63 -1.66 -0.26 4.70
CA LEU A 63 -2.09 0.32 3.43
C LEU A 63 -3.32 1.20 3.66
N ASP A 64 -3.47 2.26 2.87
CA ASP A 64 -4.68 3.07 2.87
C ASP A 64 -5.91 2.23 2.49
N LYS A 65 -7.11 2.59 2.99
CA LYS A 65 -8.36 1.89 2.68
C LYS A 65 -8.55 1.64 1.17
N PRO A 66 -8.36 2.65 0.28
CA PRO A 66 -8.56 2.45 -1.16
C PRO A 66 -7.40 1.75 -1.89
N THR A 67 -6.27 1.50 -1.23
CA THR A 67 -5.08 0.85 -1.82
C THR A 67 -5.16 -0.65 -1.67
N SER A 68 -4.82 -1.41 -2.73
CA SER A 68 -4.72 -2.87 -2.71
C SER A 68 -3.27 -3.36 -2.62
N GLY A 69 -3.05 -4.66 -2.38
CA GLY A 69 -1.74 -5.31 -2.47
C GLY A 69 -1.22 -5.91 -1.17
N VAL A 70 0.09 -6.18 -1.11
CA VAL A 70 0.75 -6.90 -0.01
C VAL A 70 0.60 -6.17 1.32
N LEU A 71 0.05 -6.86 2.32
CA LEU A 71 -0.05 -6.40 3.70
C LEU A 71 0.53 -7.49 4.64
N LEU A 72 1.59 -7.13 5.36
CA LEU A 72 2.34 -8.03 6.25
C LEU A 72 1.96 -7.79 7.71
N PHE A 73 1.79 -8.89 8.44
CA PHE A 73 1.55 -8.93 9.89
C PHE A 73 2.58 -9.78 10.59
N ALA A 74 2.81 -9.49 11.88
CA ALA A 74 3.59 -10.34 12.76
C ALA A 74 2.67 -11.23 13.61
N ARG A 75 3.03 -12.50 13.78
CA ARG A 75 2.28 -13.48 14.60
C ARG A 75 2.79 -13.60 16.02
N THR A 76 3.92 -12.97 16.34
CA THR A 76 4.51 -12.92 17.69
C THR A 76 5.00 -11.51 18.01
N SER A 77 5.05 -11.14 19.30
CA SER A 77 5.54 -9.83 19.76
C SER A 77 7.01 -9.60 19.37
N LYS A 78 7.84 -10.64 19.44
CA LYS A 78 9.26 -10.58 19.03
C LYS A 78 9.39 -10.30 17.50
N ALA A 79 8.59 -10.97 16.67
CA ALA A 79 8.56 -10.70 15.24
C ALA A 79 8.05 -9.28 14.95
N ALA A 80 7.01 -8.82 15.67
CA ALA A 80 6.47 -7.48 15.53
C ALA A 80 7.52 -6.39 15.81
N ALA A 81 8.29 -6.52 16.89
CA ALA A 81 9.36 -5.58 17.22
C ALA A 81 10.43 -5.51 16.11
N ARG A 82 10.93 -6.67 15.65
CA ARG A 82 11.97 -6.75 14.62
C ARG A 82 11.52 -6.26 13.26
N LEU A 83 10.29 -6.58 12.85
CA LEU A 83 9.73 -6.07 11.60
C LEU A 83 9.47 -4.56 11.68
N ALA A 84 8.91 -4.06 12.79
CA ALA A 84 8.71 -2.62 12.99
C ALA A 84 10.03 -1.83 12.94
N GLU A 85 11.14 -2.40 13.43
CA GLU A 85 12.49 -1.85 13.28
C GLU A 85 12.89 -1.76 11.81
N GLN A 86 12.77 -2.84 11.03
CA GLN A 86 13.08 -2.82 9.60
C GLN A 86 12.28 -1.77 8.83
N PHE A 87 10.98 -1.61 9.13
CA PHE A 87 10.15 -0.55 8.51
C PHE A 87 10.60 0.85 8.90
N ARG A 88 10.97 1.07 10.17
CA ARG A 88 11.44 2.37 10.69
C ARG A 88 12.77 2.76 10.06
N ASP A 89 13.68 1.80 9.92
CA ASP A 89 15.05 2.00 9.42
C ASP A 89 15.12 2.02 7.89
N GLY A 90 13.97 1.81 7.21
CA GLY A 90 13.91 1.82 5.75
C GLY A 90 14.51 0.59 5.08
N ALA A 91 14.77 -0.50 5.84
CA ALA A 91 15.33 -1.74 5.33
C ALA A 91 14.33 -2.61 4.55
N VAL A 92 13.03 -2.26 4.61
CA VAL A 92 11.98 -2.95 3.84
C VAL A 92 11.84 -2.30 2.47
N GLU A 93 12.08 -3.07 1.40
CA GLU A 93 11.82 -2.61 0.05
C GLU A 93 10.34 -2.73 -0.28
N LYS A 94 9.78 -1.67 -0.85
CA LYS A 94 8.37 -1.57 -1.23
C LYS A 94 8.27 -1.17 -2.69
N VAL A 95 7.55 -1.94 -3.48
CA VAL A 95 7.24 -1.61 -4.87
C VAL A 95 5.74 -1.44 -5.00
N TYR A 96 5.35 -0.27 -5.48
CA TYR A 96 3.96 0.02 -5.83
C TYR A 96 3.82 0.20 -7.33
N TRP A 97 2.71 -0.23 -7.85
CA TRP A 97 2.27 0.15 -9.18
C TRP A 97 1.14 1.17 -9.04
N ALA A 98 1.25 2.25 -9.82
CA ALA A 98 0.27 3.32 -9.84
C ALA A 98 -0.09 3.66 -11.28
N VAL A 99 -1.37 3.86 -11.57
CA VAL A 99 -1.80 4.53 -12.80
C VAL A 99 -2.25 5.93 -12.41
N VAL A 100 -1.61 6.92 -13.02
CA VAL A 100 -1.87 8.33 -12.79
C VAL A 100 -2.48 9.00 -14.01
N GLU A 101 -3.20 10.09 -13.79
CA GLU A 101 -3.71 10.94 -14.85
C GLU A 101 -2.62 11.84 -15.45
N GLY A 102 -2.73 12.12 -16.74
CA GLY A 102 -1.79 12.90 -17.52
C GLY A 102 -0.62 12.07 -18.06
N ASP A 103 0.01 12.62 -19.08
CA ASP A 103 1.21 12.06 -19.70
C ASP A 103 2.44 12.59 -18.95
N LEU A 104 3.17 11.69 -18.31
CA LEU A 104 4.40 12.01 -17.59
C LEU A 104 5.58 11.76 -18.52
N ASP A 105 6.24 12.84 -19.00
CA ASP A 105 7.34 12.75 -19.96
C ASP A 105 8.61 12.11 -19.42
N LYS A 106 8.85 12.25 -18.13
CA LYS A 106 10.06 11.70 -17.48
C LYS A 106 9.96 10.18 -17.37
N SER A 107 10.97 9.48 -17.87
CA SER A 107 11.07 8.01 -17.77
C SER A 107 11.32 7.53 -16.34
N ALA A 108 12.01 8.32 -15.53
CA ALA A 108 12.27 8.06 -14.11
C ALA A 108 12.53 9.36 -13.34
N GLY A 109 12.40 9.30 -12.03
CA GLY A 109 12.70 10.45 -11.17
C GLY A 109 12.55 10.18 -9.70
N THR A 110 12.86 11.21 -8.94
CA THR A 110 12.74 11.24 -7.47
C THR A 110 11.81 12.37 -7.08
N LEU A 111 10.88 12.09 -6.16
CA LEU A 111 10.04 13.10 -5.53
C LEU A 111 10.44 13.21 -4.06
N GLU A 112 10.84 14.41 -3.68
CA GLU A 112 11.18 14.77 -2.31
C GLU A 112 10.32 15.96 -1.89
N ASP A 113 9.56 15.80 -0.81
CA ASP A 113 8.62 16.78 -0.31
C ASP A 113 8.55 16.73 1.22
N TRP A 114 8.01 17.77 1.82
CA TRP A 114 7.63 17.81 3.23
C TRP A 114 6.13 17.69 3.35
N LEU A 115 5.67 16.67 4.08
CA LEU A 115 4.25 16.34 4.23
C LEU A 115 3.75 16.65 5.63
N ARG A 116 2.64 17.35 5.70
CA ARG A 116 1.91 17.66 6.94
C ARG A 116 0.49 17.08 6.89
N LYS A 117 0.06 16.47 7.99
CA LYS A 117 -1.32 16.03 8.13
C LYS A 117 -2.19 17.21 8.58
N ASP A 118 -3.12 17.61 7.74
CA ASP A 118 -4.22 18.48 8.11
C ASP A 118 -5.30 17.60 8.78
N ARG A 119 -5.50 17.80 10.09
CA ARG A 119 -6.46 17.02 10.88
C ARG A 119 -7.90 17.46 10.63
N GLU A 120 -8.14 18.74 10.36
CA GLU A 120 -9.46 19.30 10.11
C GLU A 120 -9.98 18.88 8.74
N ALA A 121 -9.17 19.01 7.70
CA ALA A 121 -9.50 18.54 6.36
C ALA A 121 -9.38 17.00 6.21
N GLY A 122 -8.83 16.30 7.22
CA GLY A 122 -8.62 14.86 7.18
C GLY A 122 -7.72 14.39 6.05
N ARG A 123 -6.83 15.25 5.53
CA ARG A 123 -5.94 14.97 4.40
C ARG A 123 -4.49 15.28 4.72
N VAL A 124 -3.59 14.92 3.83
CA VAL A 124 -2.16 15.26 3.89
C VAL A 124 -1.87 16.26 2.77
N GLU A 125 -1.00 17.20 3.03
CA GLU A 125 -0.58 18.25 2.08
C GLU A 125 0.94 18.32 1.98
N VAL A 126 1.42 18.81 0.84
CA VAL A 126 2.82 19.22 0.68
C VAL A 126 2.95 20.64 1.24
N VAL A 127 3.96 20.85 2.06
CA VAL A 127 4.25 22.14 2.69
C VAL A 127 5.72 22.50 2.51
N GLU A 128 6.06 23.75 2.81
CA GLU A 128 7.45 24.21 2.80
C GLU A 128 8.33 23.40 3.76
N PRO A 129 9.61 23.21 3.42
CA PRO A 129 10.56 22.49 4.25
C PRO A 129 10.55 23.01 5.70
N ARG A 130 10.61 22.08 6.64
CA ARG A 130 10.66 22.36 8.09
C ARG A 130 9.41 23.04 8.67
N THR A 131 8.30 23.12 7.93
CA THR A 131 7.03 23.55 8.51
C THR A 131 6.72 22.73 9.77
N PRO A 132 6.33 23.34 10.90
CA PRO A 132 6.04 22.60 12.13
C PRO A 132 5.05 21.46 11.93
N GLY A 133 5.39 20.25 12.43
CA GLY A 133 4.59 19.06 12.28
C GLY A 133 4.71 18.35 10.91
N SER A 134 5.50 18.90 9.98
CA SER A 134 5.79 18.24 8.71
C SER A 134 6.88 17.16 8.85
N ARG A 135 6.90 16.24 7.90
CA ARG A 135 7.91 15.17 7.80
C ARG A 135 8.36 15.01 6.36
N GLN A 136 9.66 14.85 6.17
CA GLN A 136 10.25 14.55 4.86
C GLN A 136 9.70 13.24 4.30
N ALA A 137 9.41 13.25 3.01
CA ALA A 137 8.89 12.14 2.23
C ALA A 137 9.68 12.00 0.93
N LEU A 138 10.24 10.82 0.70
CA LEU A 138 11.09 10.51 -0.45
C LEU A 138 10.57 9.26 -1.16
N LEU A 139 10.42 9.33 -2.47
CA LEU A 139 10.14 8.19 -3.34
C LEU A 139 10.89 8.30 -4.66
N HIS A 140 11.14 7.15 -5.27
CA HIS A 140 11.61 7.04 -6.64
C HIS A 140 10.49 6.48 -7.50
N PHE A 141 10.41 6.90 -8.76
CA PHE A 141 9.48 6.33 -9.72
C PHE A 141 10.16 6.01 -11.04
N GLN A 142 9.60 5.02 -11.74
CA GLN A 142 9.94 4.67 -13.11
C GLN A 142 8.64 4.56 -13.90
N ARG A 143 8.57 5.28 -15.04
CA ARG A 143 7.48 5.14 -16.01
C ARG A 143 7.61 3.79 -16.71
N ARG A 144 6.55 3.01 -16.70
CA ARG A 144 6.47 1.70 -17.35
C ARG A 144 5.79 1.78 -18.71
N ALA A 145 4.72 2.56 -18.81
CA ALA A 145 3.94 2.79 -20.02
C ALA A 145 3.17 4.09 -19.92
N GLY A 146 2.68 4.62 -21.05
CA GLY A 146 1.80 5.77 -21.09
C GLY A 146 0.96 5.81 -22.37
N HIS A 147 -0.36 5.98 -22.24
CA HIS A 147 -1.28 6.06 -23.36
C HIS A 147 -2.58 6.77 -22.98
N GLY A 148 -3.07 7.61 -23.87
CA GLY A 148 -4.40 8.22 -23.74
C GLY A 148 -4.57 9.09 -22.50
N GLY A 149 -3.56 9.89 -22.13
CA GLY A 149 -3.61 10.75 -20.95
C GLY A 149 -3.50 9.98 -19.63
N LEU A 150 -3.00 8.73 -19.65
CA LEU A 150 -2.71 7.92 -18.48
C LEU A 150 -1.26 7.45 -18.50
N THR A 151 -0.62 7.46 -17.34
CA THR A 151 0.75 6.93 -17.16
C THR A 151 0.77 5.85 -16.09
N TRP A 152 1.38 4.70 -16.40
CA TRP A 152 1.68 3.65 -15.44
C TRP A 152 3.08 3.82 -14.87
N LEU A 153 3.17 3.88 -13.56
CA LEU A 153 4.40 4.06 -12.80
C LEU A 153 4.68 2.85 -11.91
N GLU A 154 5.93 2.45 -11.85
CA GLU A 154 6.47 1.73 -10.70
C GLU A 154 7.03 2.75 -9.72
N VAL A 155 6.61 2.67 -8.46
CA VAL A 155 6.99 3.63 -7.41
C VAL A 155 7.63 2.89 -6.25
N ARG A 156 8.81 3.37 -5.81
CA ARG A 156 9.61 2.82 -4.71
C ARG A 156 9.76 3.86 -3.60
N PRO A 157 8.87 3.88 -2.59
CA PRO A 157 8.99 4.82 -1.50
C PRO A 157 10.12 4.43 -0.54
N GLN A 158 11.01 5.39 -0.26
CA GLN A 158 12.05 5.26 0.77
C GLN A 158 11.47 5.52 2.18
N THR A 159 10.49 6.38 2.26
CA THR A 159 9.76 6.70 3.49
C THR A 159 8.34 6.12 3.44
N GLY A 160 7.64 6.11 4.58
CA GLY A 160 6.27 5.57 4.69
C GLY A 160 5.33 6.58 5.39
N ARG A 161 5.12 7.78 4.82
CA ARG A 161 4.21 8.77 5.39
C ARG A 161 2.77 8.49 4.96
N THR A 162 1.83 8.90 5.78
CA THR A 162 0.38 8.78 5.47
C THR A 162 0.10 9.40 4.10
N HIS A 163 -0.62 8.69 3.23
CA HIS A 163 -0.99 9.09 1.86
C HIS A 163 0.19 9.56 0.99
N GLN A 164 1.43 9.19 1.32
CA GLN A 164 2.64 9.75 0.70
C GLN A 164 2.59 9.74 -0.83
N LEU A 165 2.42 8.55 -1.44
CA LEU A 165 2.44 8.40 -2.89
C LEU A 165 1.33 9.22 -3.55
N ARG A 166 0.15 9.20 -2.95
CA ARG A 166 -1.05 9.89 -3.44
C ARG A 166 -0.85 11.39 -3.50
N VAL A 167 -0.38 11.99 -2.40
CA VAL A 167 -0.22 13.45 -2.31
C VAL A 167 0.99 13.92 -3.12
N GLN A 168 2.10 13.19 -3.16
CA GLN A 168 3.28 13.60 -3.94
C GLN A 168 3.03 13.55 -5.44
N LEU A 169 2.33 12.53 -5.96
CA LEU A 169 1.96 12.43 -7.36
C LEU A 169 0.92 13.51 -7.74
N ALA A 170 -0.10 13.71 -6.92
CA ALA A 170 -1.11 14.75 -7.15
C ALA A 170 -0.51 16.17 -7.13
N HIS A 171 0.46 16.44 -6.23
CA HIS A 171 1.17 17.72 -6.18
C HIS A 171 1.94 18.01 -7.48
N ARG A 172 2.33 16.99 -8.22
CA ARG A 172 2.94 17.10 -9.56
C ARG A 172 1.92 17.11 -10.71
N ARG A 173 0.61 17.29 -10.39
CA ARG A 173 -0.51 17.26 -11.35
C ARG A 173 -0.73 15.92 -12.03
N HIS A 174 -0.30 14.83 -11.39
CA HIS A 174 -0.52 13.47 -11.80
C HIS A 174 -1.23 12.67 -10.70
N PRO A 175 -2.52 12.99 -10.37
CA PRO A 175 -3.23 12.26 -9.33
C PRO A 175 -3.42 10.79 -9.73
N VAL A 176 -3.42 9.90 -8.75
CA VAL A 176 -3.72 8.49 -8.96
C VAL A 176 -5.17 8.34 -9.41
N VAL A 177 -5.42 7.61 -10.50
CA VAL A 177 -6.78 7.38 -11.04
C VAL A 177 -7.71 6.83 -9.95
N GLY A 178 -8.87 7.44 -9.78
CA GLY A 178 -9.85 7.12 -8.73
C GLY A 178 -9.64 7.87 -7.42
N ASP A 179 -8.54 8.59 -7.26
CA ASP A 179 -8.25 9.31 -6.02
C ASP A 179 -8.86 10.72 -6.00
N PHE A 180 -10.18 10.79 -5.90
CA PHE A 180 -10.93 12.04 -5.83
C PHE A 180 -10.50 12.94 -4.66
N LYS A 181 -9.98 12.35 -3.57
CA LYS A 181 -9.47 13.10 -2.43
C LYS A 181 -8.27 13.98 -2.80
N TYR A 182 -7.50 13.55 -3.79
CA TYR A 182 -6.30 14.24 -4.27
C TYR A 182 -6.44 14.72 -5.72
N GLY A 183 -7.68 14.89 -6.22
CA GLY A 183 -7.94 15.60 -7.46
C GLY A 183 -7.99 14.75 -8.72
N SER A 184 -8.12 13.43 -8.61
CA SER A 184 -8.44 12.60 -9.78
C SER A 184 -9.84 12.95 -10.30
N GLU A 185 -9.99 13.03 -11.60
CA GLU A 185 -11.27 13.26 -12.28
C GLU A 185 -11.88 11.96 -12.83
N GLN A 186 -11.07 10.92 -12.96
CA GLN A 186 -11.51 9.64 -13.51
C GLN A 186 -11.90 8.64 -12.41
N PRO A 187 -13.07 7.99 -12.49
CA PRO A 187 -13.47 6.96 -11.54
C PRO A 187 -12.61 5.70 -11.71
N PHE A 188 -12.40 4.98 -10.62
CA PHE A 188 -11.81 3.66 -10.64
C PHE A 188 -12.64 2.71 -9.77
N PRO A 189 -13.00 1.49 -10.25
CA PRO A 189 -13.79 0.55 -9.49
C PRO A 189 -13.04 0.07 -8.24
N ALA A 190 -13.71 0.07 -7.10
CA ALA A 190 -13.20 -0.47 -5.84
C ALA A 190 -11.89 0.18 -5.35
N GLY A 191 -11.84 1.53 -5.26
CA GLY A 191 -10.73 2.24 -4.63
C GLY A 191 -9.97 3.17 -5.57
N ILE A 192 -8.65 3.07 -5.62
CA ILE A 192 -7.77 3.88 -6.46
C ILE A 192 -6.79 2.98 -7.22
N ALA A 193 -6.26 3.47 -8.34
CA ALA A 193 -5.28 2.73 -9.13
C ALA A 193 -3.86 2.79 -8.48
N LEU A 194 -3.77 2.34 -7.22
CA LEU A 194 -2.55 2.20 -6.44
C LEU A 194 -2.51 0.81 -5.81
N HIS A 195 -1.46 0.04 -6.14
CA HIS A 195 -1.31 -1.35 -5.74
C HIS A 195 0.07 -1.61 -5.14
N ALA A 196 0.15 -2.06 -3.90
CA ALA A 196 1.38 -2.52 -3.26
C ALA A 196 1.79 -3.86 -3.88
N ARG A 197 2.54 -3.79 -4.99
CA ARG A 197 2.88 -4.92 -5.85
C ARG A 197 3.79 -5.92 -5.16
N SER A 198 4.85 -5.45 -4.51
CA SER A 198 5.75 -6.34 -3.77
C SER A 198 6.33 -5.70 -2.52
N LEU A 199 6.71 -6.56 -1.61
CA LEU A 199 7.35 -6.24 -0.34
C LEU A 199 8.50 -7.20 -0.10
N THR A 200 9.72 -6.67 0.09
CA THR A 200 10.91 -7.47 0.45
C THR A 200 11.39 -7.06 1.84
N PHE A 201 11.54 -8.04 2.73
CA PHE A 201 11.99 -7.85 4.11
C PHE A 201 12.87 -9.01 4.56
N LEU A 202 13.65 -8.84 5.63
CA LEU A 202 14.36 -9.94 6.27
C LEU A 202 13.44 -10.66 7.24
N HIS A 203 13.38 -11.98 7.12
CA HIS A 203 12.58 -12.80 8.03
C HIS A 203 13.03 -12.58 9.49
N PRO A 204 12.10 -12.27 10.42
CA PRO A 204 12.46 -11.75 11.75
C PRO A 204 13.24 -12.74 12.63
N THR A 205 13.31 -14.01 12.29
CA THR A 205 14.07 -15.04 13.05
C THR A 205 15.11 -15.75 12.22
N ARG A 206 14.88 -15.98 10.92
CA ARG A 206 15.84 -16.66 10.03
C ARG A 206 16.85 -15.70 9.39
N HIS A 207 16.53 -14.39 9.36
CA HIS A 207 17.36 -13.33 8.77
C HIS A 207 17.64 -13.51 7.27
N GLU A 208 16.82 -14.29 6.59
CA GLU A 208 16.84 -14.46 5.13
C GLU A 208 15.87 -13.47 4.45
N PRO A 209 16.19 -12.97 3.24
CA PRO A 209 15.29 -12.10 2.51
C PRO A 209 14.07 -12.88 2.01
N ILE A 210 12.89 -12.29 2.19
CA ILE A 210 11.62 -12.79 1.65
C ILE A 210 11.02 -11.70 0.78
N THR A 211 10.71 -12.03 -0.47
CA THR A 211 9.97 -11.16 -1.38
C THR A 211 8.58 -11.71 -1.59
N LEU A 212 7.59 -10.94 -1.22
CA LEU A 212 6.17 -11.24 -1.43
C LEU A 212 5.63 -10.40 -2.57
N THR A 213 4.77 -10.98 -3.38
CA THR A 213 4.16 -10.31 -4.53
C THR A 213 2.66 -10.57 -4.52
N ALA A 214 1.86 -9.51 -4.64
CA ALA A 214 0.41 -9.60 -4.83
C ALA A 214 0.07 -9.46 -6.30
N GLU A 215 -0.81 -10.33 -6.79
CA GLU A 215 -1.34 -10.24 -8.15
C GLU A 215 -2.21 -9.00 -8.33
N LEU A 216 -2.20 -8.42 -9.53
CA LEU A 216 -3.06 -7.29 -9.85
C LEU A 216 -4.53 -7.69 -9.76
N PRO A 217 -5.38 -6.88 -9.11
CA PRO A 217 -6.81 -7.07 -9.13
C PRO A 217 -7.35 -7.14 -10.56
N HIS A 218 -8.41 -7.92 -10.78
CA HIS A 218 -9.05 -8.05 -12.10
C HIS A 218 -9.51 -6.70 -12.68
N THR A 219 -9.88 -5.74 -11.82
CA THR A 219 -10.25 -4.38 -12.21
C THR A 219 -9.13 -3.64 -12.95
N TRP A 220 -7.86 -3.89 -12.59
CA TRP A 220 -6.71 -3.36 -13.30
C TRP A 220 -6.57 -3.98 -14.68
N ARG A 221 -6.68 -5.32 -14.77
CA ARG A 221 -6.55 -6.06 -16.04
C ARG A 221 -7.61 -5.64 -17.05
N GLY A 222 -8.83 -5.37 -16.58
CA GLY A 222 -9.91 -4.88 -17.44
C GLY A 222 -9.67 -3.45 -17.95
N ARG A 223 -9.40 -2.52 -17.03
CA ARG A 223 -9.31 -1.09 -17.34
C ARG A 223 -7.98 -0.68 -18.00
N PHE A 224 -6.87 -1.27 -17.57
CA PHE A 224 -5.52 -0.89 -17.98
C PHE A 224 -4.81 -1.96 -18.82
N ALA A 225 -5.57 -2.86 -19.46
CA ALA A 225 -5.01 -3.93 -20.31
C ALA A 225 -4.05 -3.41 -21.38
N PHE A 226 -4.30 -2.22 -21.92
CA PHE A 226 -3.46 -1.59 -22.95
C PHE A 226 -2.10 -1.17 -22.37
N LEU A 227 -2.05 -0.56 -21.15
CA LEU A 227 -0.81 -0.21 -20.48
C LEU A 227 0.00 -1.45 -20.08
N LEU A 228 -0.69 -2.49 -19.60
CA LEU A 228 -0.05 -3.74 -19.17
C LEU A 228 0.60 -4.47 -20.36
N ARG A 229 0.02 -4.41 -21.57
CA ARG A 229 0.59 -4.99 -22.79
C ARG A 229 1.78 -4.19 -23.33
N GLU A 230 1.76 -2.87 -23.22
CA GLU A 230 2.85 -2.01 -23.68
C GLU A 230 4.13 -2.27 -22.89
N ALA A 231 4.04 -2.45 -21.57
CA ALA A 231 5.19 -2.72 -20.74
C ALA A 231 5.74 -4.16 -20.83
N ALA A 232 5.04 -5.06 -21.50
CA ALA A 232 5.50 -6.43 -21.76
C ALA A 232 6.30 -6.55 -23.08
N ARG A 233 6.40 -5.45 -23.84
CA ARG A 233 7.21 -5.33 -25.07
C ARG A 233 8.58 -4.71 -24.79
#